data_7237c46bd0430990490e5b24d15c92e6
#
_entry.id   7237c46bd0430990490e5b24d15c92e6
#
_cell.length_a   1.000
_cell.length_b   1.000
_cell.length_c   1.000
_cell.angle_alpha   90.00
_cell.angle_beta   90.00
_cell.angle_gamma   90.00
#
_symmetry.space_group_name_H-M   'P 1'
#
loop_
_entity.id
_entity.type
_entity.pdbx_description
1 polymer ?
#
loop_
_entity_poly.entity_id
_entity_poly.type
_entity_poly.pdbx_seq_one_letter_code
_entity_poly.pdbx_strand_id
1 'polypeptide(L)'
;MLMNPYAAYGQQEGGRGVIDFPRACADIRDRFPVSGVARQAGVKLIRAGRELKGCCPFHPDKTPSFTIYADDRRFQCFGCGAEGDVLDFVQRAYGVKLLDGISMLDGGALRELEQQRVVATPKADWSKAARSIWGAASPIVGTPAEAYLRTRGITMELPHTLRFARLRYPQEQDRRPALVAAVCDAVGDLTGIQRTFLTDDGRKADVPEVKLSLGRVAGGAIQLGPPVASLVVTEGLEDGLTLAQALGRSVWVSAGTAMLPRMELADITRAVVIGADGDAPGEVAANKAAHAFTATGRKVRIMRPSPGFKDFNAELMGVRA
;
A
#
# COMPACT_ATOMS: atom_id res chain seq x y z
N MET A 1 -10.21 31.31 -24.83
CA MET A 1 -11.05 31.72 -23.68
C MET A 1 -12.08 30.61 -23.52
N LEU A 2 -11.77 29.59 -22.69
CA LEU A 2 -12.65 28.44 -22.49
C LEU A 2 -13.78 28.85 -21.54
N MET A 3 -15.00 28.87 -22.06
CA MET A 3 -16.21 29.15 -21.28
C MET A 3 -16.34 28.11 -20.15
N ASN A 4 -16.47 28.56 -18.92
CA ASN A 4 -16.80 27.75 -17.75
C ASN A 4 -18.22 27.19 -17.94
N PRO A 5 -18.41 25.85 -18.11
CA PRO A 5 -19.72 25.26 -18.34
C PRO A 5 -20.68 25.39 -17.14
N TYR A 6 -20.21 25.88 -16.02
CA TYR A 6 -20.99 26.03 -14.77
C TYR A 6 -21.52 27.45 -14.54
N ALA A 7 -21.25 28.41 -15.45
CA ALA A 7 -21.74 29.79 -15.32
C ALA A 7 -23.26 29.94 -15.52
N ALA A 8 -23.96 28.91 -16.01
CA ALA A 8 -25.40 28.97 -16.30
C ALA A 8 -26.30 28.69 -15.09
N TYR A 9 -25.75 28.25 -13.95
CA TYR A 9 -26.52 27.91 -12.75
C TYR A 9 -26.64 29.05 -11.72
N GLY A 10 -26.17 30.26 -12.05
CA GLY A 10 -26.12 31.40 -11.13
C GLY A 10 -27.29 32.40 -11.23
N GLN A 11 -28.33 32.14 -12.02
CA GLN A 11 -29.47 33.08 -12.13
C GLN A 11 -30.82 32.37 -12.08
N GLN A 12 -31.23 31.97 -10.90
CA GLN A 12 -32.64 31.86 -10.51
C GLN A 12 -32.79 32.42 -9.10
N GLU A 13 -33.37 33.63 -9.07
CA GLU A 13 -33.82 34.28 -7.85
C GLU A 13 -34.93 33.44 -7.18
N GLY A 14 -34.65 32.98 -5.97
CA GLY A 14 -35.59 32.22 -5.14
C GLY A 14 -34.86 31.34 -4.13
N GLY A 15 -34.30 31.91 -3.07
CA GLY A 15 -34.09 31.31 -1.75
C GLY A 15 -33.39 29.94 -1.66
N ARG A 16 -32.48 29.59 -2.54
CA ARG A 16 -31.61 28.41 -2.40
C ARG A 16 -30.16 28.87 -2.39
N GLY A 17 -29.47 28.58 -1.27
CA GLY A 17 -28.07 28.94 -1.11
C GLY A 17 -27.23 28.47 -2.30
N VAL A 18 -26.24 29.26 -2.67
CA VAL A 18 -25.22 28.91 -3.68
C VAL A 18 -24.64 27.57 -3.29
N ILE A 19 -24.85 26.55 -4.11
CA ILE A 19 -24.25 25.22 -3.89
C ILE A 19 -22.75 25.38 -4.09
N ASP A 20 -21.99 25.27 -3.03
CA ASP A 20 -20.54 25.12 -3.09
C ASP A 20 -20.24 23.73 -3.69
N PHE A 21 -20.10 23.69 -4.99
CA PHE A 21 -19.93 22.45 -5.76
C PHE A 21 -18.73 21.62 -5.32
N PRO A 22 -17.52 22.18 -5.05
CA PRO A 22 -16.42 21.44 -4.46
C PRO A 22 -16.76 20.79 -3.13
N ARG A 23 -17.49 21.50 -2.29
CA ARG A 23 -17.94 21.00 -0.98
C ARG A 23 -18.97 19.88 -1.12
N ALA A 24 -19.93 20.00 -2.03
CA ALA A 24 -20.89 18.95 -2.32
C ALA A 24 -20.21 17.66 -2.82
N CYS A 25 -19.21 17.77 -3.70
CA CYS A 25 -18.41 16.62 -4.14
C CYS A 25 -17.63 15.97 -2.98
N ALA A 26 -17.07 16.77 -2.07
CA ALA A 26 -16.37 16.28 -0.90
C ALA A 26 -17.32 15.53 0.05
N ASP A 27 -18.50 16.10 0.34
CA ASP A 27 -19.53 15.47 1.16
C ASP A 27 -19.98 14.12 0.59
N ILE A 28 -20.21 14.03 -0.72
CA ILE A 28 -20.57 12.76 -1.38
C ILE A 28 -19.47 11.72 -1.22
N ARG A 29 -18.21 12.10 -1.44
CA ARG A 29 -17.07 11.20 -1.24
C ARG A 29 -16.95 10.70 0.19
N ASP A 30 -17.32 11.52 1.15
CA ASP A 30 -17.28 11.17 2.57
C ASP A 30 -18.45 10.28 3.00
N ARG A 31 -19.62 10.51 2.44
CA ARG A 31 -20.85 9.80 2.79
C ARG A 31 -20.97 8.44 2.12
N PHE A 32 -20.50 8.29 0.89
CA PHE A 32 -20.74 7.09 0.08
C PHE A 32 -19.46 6.27 -0.15
N PRO A 33 -19.36 5.07 0.46
CA PRO A 33 -18.26 4.15 0.17
C PRO A 33 -18.42 3.54 -1.23
N VAL A 34 -17.30 3.36 -1.94
CA VAL A 34 -17.29 2.77 -3.28
C VAL A 34 -17.90 1.36 -3.28
N SER A 35 -17.63 0.56 -2.23
CA SER A 35 -18.14 -0.82 -2.13
C SER A 35 -19.65 -0.90 -2.05
N GLY A 36 -20.28 0.07 -1.39
CA GLY A 36 -21.73 0.15 -1.30
C GLY A 36 -22.35 0.34 -2.68
N VAL A 37 -21.86 1.34 -3.42
CA VAL A 37 -22.35 1.66 -4.76
C VAL A 37 -22.04 0.53 -5.76
N ALA A 38 -20.85 -0.08 -5.65
CA ALA A 38 -20.46 -1.20 -6.50
C ALA A 38 -21.37 -2.42 -6.30
N ARG A 39 -21.73 -2.77 -5.05
CA ARG A 39 -22.68 -3.85 -4.77
C ARG A 39 -24.06 -3.57 -5.36
N GLN A 40 -24.53 -2.33 -5.27
CA GLN A 40 -25.81 -1.93 -5.83
C GLN A 40 -25.80 -2.00 -7.37
N ALA A 41 -24.64 -1.73 -8.00
CA ALA A 41 -24.41 -1.96 -9.41
C ALA A 41 -24.21 -3.45 -9.77
N GLY A 42 -24.40 -4.38 -8.83
CA GLY A 42 -24.34 -5.83 -9.05
C GLY A 42 -22.94 -6.45 -8.93
N VAL A 43 -21.93 -5.69 -8.48
CA VAL A 43 -20.58 -6.23 -8.31
C VAL A 43 -20.51 -7.11 -7.07
N LYS A 44 -20.17 -8.38 -7.26
CA LYS A 44 -19.92 -9.32 -6.16
C LYS A 44 -18.52 -9.08 -5.61
N LEU A 45 -18.43 -8.49 -4.42
CA LEU A 45 -17.17 -8.15 -3.77
C LEU A 45 -16.82 -9.19 -2.72
N ILE A 46 -15.60 -9.70 -2.78
CA ILE A 46 -14.96 -10.58 -1.79
C ILE A 46 -13.85 -9.82 -1.07
N ARG A 47 -13.61 -10.17 0.19
CA ARG A 47 -12.55 -9.53 0.97
C ARG A 47 -11.18 -10.15 0.63
N ALA A 48 -10.21 -9.30 0.33
CA ALA A 48 -8.83 -9.68 0.07
C ALA A 48 -7.92 -8.80 0.96
N GLY A 49 -7.66 -9.26 2.17
CA GLY A 49 -6.94 -8.47 3.18
C GLY A 49 -7.69 -7.19 3.57
N ARG A 50 -7.12 -6.03 3.24
CA ARG A 50 -7.72 -4.71 3.50
C ARG A 50 -8.56 -4.20 2.32
N GLU A 51 -8.49 -4.87 1.20
CA GLU A 51 -9.15 -4.50 -0.04
C GLU A 51 -10.39 -5.36 -0.26
N LEU A 52 -11.24 -4.92 -1.17
CA LEU A 52 -12.33 -5.70 -1.70
C LEU A 52 -12.04 -5.95 -3.18
N LYS A 53 -12.25 -7.18 -3.63
CA LYS A 53 -12.03 -7.58 -5.03
C LYS A 53 -13.30 -8.16 -5.64
N GLY A 54 -13.47 -7.97 -6.93
CA GLY A 54 -14.59 -8.51 -7.70
C GLY A 54 -14.35 -8.45 -9.19
N CYS A 55 -15.27 -9.02 -9.97
CA CYS A 55 -15.25 -8.82 -11.42
C CYS A 55 -15.64 -7.38 -11.75
N CYS A 56 -14.95 -6.79 -12.72
CA CYS A 56 -15.16 -5.42 -13.12
C CYS A 56 -16.52 -5.21 -13.80
N PRO A 57 -17.31 -4.19 -13.43
CA PRO A 57 -18.57 -3.91 -14.11
C PRO A 57 -18.41 -3.15 -15.43
N PHE A 58 -17.20 -2.68 -15.75
CA PHE A 58 -16.95 -1.77 -16.88
C PHE A 58 -16.45 -2.50 -18.14
N HIS A 59 -16.12 -3.80 -18.04
CA HIS A 59 -15.73 -4.64 -19.18
C HIS A 59 -16.09 -6.11 -18.90
N PRO A 60 -16.18 -6.98 -19.92
CA PRO A 60 -16.34 -8.41 -19.70
C PRO A 60 -15.19 -8.97 -18.87
N ASP A 61 -15.48 -9.39 -17.64
CA ASP A 61 -14.48 -9.86 -16.67
C ASP A 61 -14.93 -11.20 -16.08
N LYS A 62 -14.06 -12.21 -16.15
CA LYS A 62 -14.29 -13.55 -15.61
C LYS A 62 -13.43 -13.84 -14.38
N THR A 63 -12.43 -12.98 -14.11
CA THR A 63 -11.49 -13.09 -12.99
C THR A 63 -11.46 -11.77 -12.23
N PRO A 64 -11.46 -11.77 -10.88
CA PRO A 64 -11.53 -10.55 -10.09
C PRO A 64 -10.37 -9.60 -10.40
N SER A 65 -10.59 -8.63 -11.30
CA SER A 65 -9.62 -7.59 -11.66
C SER A 65 -9.94 -6.21 -11.08
N PHE A 66 -11.13 -6.06 -10.49
CA PHE A 66 -11.59 -4.83 -9.86
C PHE A 66 -11.27 -4.85 -8.38
N THR A 67 -10.57 -3.84 -7.90
CA THR A 67 -10.12 -3.73 -6.51
C THR A 67 -10.59 -2.40 -5.91
N ILE A 68 -11.12 -2.44 -4.70
CA ILE A 68 -11.46 -1.26 -3.89
C ILE A 68 -10.48 -1.17 -2.72
N TYR A 69 -9.89 -0.01 -2.54
CA TYR A 69 -8.79 0.28 -1.60
C TYR A 69 -8.93 1.66 -0.96
N ALA A 70 -7.91 2.13 -0.25
CA ALA A 70 -7.89 3.42 0.43
C ALA A 70 -9.09 3.62 1.39
N ASP A 71 -9.34 2.61 2.23
CA ASP A 71 -10.44 2.62 3.21
C ASP A 71 -11.81 2.81 2.54
N ASP A 72 -12.02 2.10 1.42
CA ASP A 72 -13.26 2.12 0.62
C ASP A 72 -13.54 3.45 -0.11
N ARG A 73 -12.48 4.23 -0.38
CA ARG A 73 -12.56 5.54 -1.04
C ARG A 73 -12.19 5.52 -2.51
N ARG A 74 -11.43 4.52 -2.95
CA ARG A 74 -10.91 4.43 -4.31
C ARG A 74 -11.09 3.04 -4.89
N PHE A 75 -11.26 2.98 -6.20
CA PHE A 75 -11.21 1.73 -6.94
C PHE A 75 -10.19 1.78 -8.07
N GLN A 76 -9.75 0.60 -8.49
CA GLN A 76 -8.95 0.40 -9.69
C GLN A 76 -9.27 -0.96 -10.29
N CYS A 77 -9.39 -1.01 -11.61
CA CYS A 77 -9.46 -2.24 -12.38
C CYS A 77 -8.14 -2.49 -13.08
N PHE A 78 -7.51 -3.61 -12.80
CA PHE A 78 -6.25 -4.00 -13.45
C PHE A 78 -6.47 -4.59 -14.84
N GLY A 79 -7.71 -4.89 -15.24
CA GLY A 79 -8.06 -5.39 -16.56
C GLY A 79 -8.25 -4.27 -17.60
N CYS A 80 -9.05 -3.25 -17.28
CA CYS A 80 -9.37 -2.17 -18.21
C CYS A 80 -8.79 -0.80 -17.84
N GLY A 81 -8.03 -0.71 -16.74
CA GLY A 81 -7.44 0.54 -16.28
C GLY A 81 -8.42 1.56 -15.68
N ALA A 82 -9.70 1.21 -15.50
CA ALA A 82 -10.66 2.10 -14.86
C ALA A 82 -10.27 2.34 -13.41
N GLU A 83 -10.18 3.60 -13.01
CA GLU A 83 -9.86 3.98 -11.63
C GLU A 83 -10.63 5.25 -11.24
N GLY A 84 -10.74 5.49 -9.93
CA GLY A 84 -11.39 6.69 -9.45
C GLY A 84 -11.92 6.59 -8.03
N ASP A 85 -12.82 7.50 -7.69
CA ASP A 85 -13.61 7.53 -6.46
C ASP A 85 -15.08 7.11 -6.73
N VAL A 86 -15.95 7.31 -5.73
CA VAL A 86 -17.37 6.95 -5.85
C VAL A 86 -18.09 7.72 -6.97
N LEU A 87 -17.71 8.97 -7.23
CA LEU A 87 -18.30 9.77 -8.30
C LEU A 87 -17.87 9.27 -9.67
N ASP A 88 -16.59 8.91 -9.82
CA ASP A 88 -16.08 8.29 -11.04
C ASP A 88 -16.76 6.94 -11.30
N PHE A 89 -16.98 6.16 -10.24
CA PHE A 89 -17.68 4.88 -10.33
C PHE A 89 -19.11 5.06 -10.86
N VAL A 90 -19.89 5.96 -10.25
CA VAL A 90 -21.28 6.21 -10.64
C VAL A 90 -21.38 6.69 -12.10
N GLN A 91 -20.53 7.64 -12.47
CA GLN A 91 -20.51 8.13 -13.86
C GLN A 91 -20.26 7.00 -14.88
N ARG A 92 -19.32 6.11 -14.58
CA ARG A 92 -19.00 4.98 -15.45
C ARG A 92 -20.06 3.89 -15.43
N ALA A 93 -20.57 3.52 -14.25
CA ALA A 93 -21.51 2.42 -14.08
C ALA A 93 -22.89 2.72 -14.67
N TYR A 94 -23.31 3.98 -14.58
CA TYR A 94 -24.65 4.38 -15.03
C TYR A 94 -24.63 5.26 -16.29
N GLY A 95 -23.45 5.58 -16.83
CA GLY A 95 -23.31 6.41 -18.04
C GLY A 95 -23.81 7.84 -17.87
N VAL A 96 -23.75 8.38 -16.66
CA VAL A 96 -24.30 9.68 -16.31
C VAL A 96 -23.21 10.75 -16.16
N LYS A 97 -23.59 12.03 -16.26
CA LYS A 97 -22.70 13.16 -15.98
C LYS A 97 -22.55 13.34 -14.46
N LEU A 98 -21.51 14.06 -14.04
CA LEU A 98 -21.16 14.28 -12.63
C LEU A 98 -22.33 14.84 -11.79
N LEU A 99 -23.07 15.81 -12.30
CA LEU A 99 -24.23 16.40 -11.59
C LEU A 99 -25.37 15.39 -11.40
N ASP A 100 -25.60 14.56 -12.42
CA ASP A 100 -26.62 13.53 -12.35
C ASP A 100 -26.19 12.44 -11.38
N GLY A 101 -24.90 12.08 -11.37
CA GLY A 101 -24.31 11.15 -10.40
C GLY A 101 -24.41 11.65 -8.96
N ILE A 102 -24.17 12.93 -8.69
CA ILE A 102 -24.37 13.57 -7.40
C ILE A 102 -25.85 13.50 -7.01
N SER A 103 -26.76 13.84 -7.94
CA SER A 103 -28.21 13.80 -7.68
C SER A 103 -28.72 12.40 -7.40
N MET A 104 -28.17 11.37 -8.06
CA MET A 104 -28.49 9.97 -7.80
C MET A 104 -28.05 9.54 -6.40
N LEU A 105 -26.88 9.98 -5.95
CA LEU A 105 -26.35 9.64 -4.63
C LEU A 105 -27.07 10.43 -3.52
N ASP A 106 -27.38 11.69 -3.73
CA ASP A 106 -28.02 12.58 -2.74
C ASP A 106 -29.56 12.49 -2.72
N GLY A 107 -30.18 12.16 -3.83
CA GLY A 107 -31.63 12.18 -4.03
C GLY A 107 -32.43 10.98 -3.51
N GLY A 108 -31.83 10.03 -2.82
CA GLY A 108 -32.53 8.95 -2.09
C GLY A 108 -32.55 7.59 -2.80
N ALA A 109 -32.22 7.45 -4.07
CA ALA A 109 -32.12 6.13 -4.73
C ALA A 109 -31.02 5.24 -4.07
N LEU A 110 -30.07 5.84 -3.39
CA LEU A 110 -28.98 5.17 -2.70
C LEU A 110 -28.93 5.48 -1.18
N ARG A 111 -30.00 6.02 -0.60
CA ARG A 111 -30.12 6.33 0.84
C ARG A 111 -29.85 5.13 1.77
N GLU A 112 -30.15 3.94 1.30
CA GLU A 112 -29.86 2.70 2.05
C GLU A 112 -28.35 2.45 2.23
N LEU A 113 -27.49 3.06 1.38
CA LEU A 113 -26.05 2.94 1.49
C LEU A 113 -25.43 3.76 2.63
N GLU A 114 -26.07 4.86 3.02
CA GLU A 114 -25.68 5.62 4.23
C GLU A 114 -25.83 4.78 5.50
N GLN A 115 -26.88 3.97 5.55
CA GLN A 115 -27.16 3.08 6.69
C GLN A 115 -26.28 1.82 6.67
N GLN A 116 -25.79 1.42 5.51
CA GLN A 116 -24.80 0.34 5.31
C GLN A 116 -23.35 0.84 5.40
N ARG A 117 -23.13 2.08 5.79
CA ARG A 117 -21.81 2.43 6.32
C ARG A 117 -21.52 1.35 7.35
N VAL A 118 -20.75 0.36 6.93
CA VAL A 118 -20.13 -0.56 7.86
C VAL A 118 -19.48 0.38 8.86
N VAL A 119 -20.10 0.47 10.03
CA VAL A 119 -19.46 1.07 11.21
C VAL A 119 -18.08 0.48 11.12
N ALA A 120 -17.10 1.32 10.79
CA ALA A 120 -15.75 0.87 10.73
C ALA A 120 -15.55 0.31 12.12
N THR A 121 -15.67 -1.01 12.23
CA THR A 121 -15.36 -1.70 13.48
C THR A 121 -14.02 -1.14 13.83
N PRO A 122 -13.84 -0.51 15.02
CA PRO A 122 -12.61 0.14 15.39
C PRO A 122 -11.52 -0.78 14.90
N LYS A 123 -10.69 -0.33 13.95
CA LYS A 123 -9.73 -1.22 13.25
C LYS A 123 -9.04 -1.96 14.37
N ALA A 124 -9.27 -3.27 14.50
CA ALA A 124 -8.71 -4.02 15.60
C ALA A 124 -7.25 -3.66 15.63
N ASP A 125 -6.78 -3.08 16.74
CA ASP A 125 -5.39 -2.63 16.85
C ASP A 125 -4.49 -3.86 16.93
N TRP A 126 -4.15 -4.37 15.75
CA TRP A 126 -3.26 -5.51 15.59
C TRP A 126 -1.81 -5.20 16.01
N SER A 127 -1.50 -3.94 16.42
CA SER A 127 -0.18 -3.58 16.91
C SER A 127 0.17 -4.33 18.20
N LYS A 128 -0.82 -4.63 19.05
CA LYS A 128 -0.61 -5.51 20.22
C LYS A 128 -0.21 -6.93 19.80
N ALA A 129 -0.89 -7.50 18.81
CA ALA A 129 -0.54 -8.82 18.28
C ALA A 129 0.83 -8.80 17.58
N ALA A 130 1.14 -7.73 16.83
CA ALA A 130 2.45 -7.56 16.22
C ALA A 130 3.56 -7.51 17.29
N ARG A 131 3.39 -6.72 18.34
CA ARG A 131 4.34 -6.66 19.48
C ARG A 131 4.49 -8.02 20.18
N SER A 132 3.39 -8.76 20.37
CA SER A 132 3.45 -10.09 20.96
C SER A 132 4.25 -11.07 20.11
N ILE A 133 4.02 -11.10 18.79
CA ILE A 133 4.78 -11.94 17.86
C ILE A 133 6.24 -11.53 17.84
N TRP A 134 6.53 -10.25 17.78
CA TRP A 134 7.90 -9.71 17.79
C TRP A 134 8.66 -10.08 19.07
N GLY A 135 8.01 -9.95 20.23
CA GLY A 135 8.60 -10.28 21.52
C GLY A 135 8.89 -11.79 21.69
N ALA A 136 8.06 -12.64 21.09
CA ALA A 136 8.22 -14.09 21.12
C ALA A 136 9.14 -14.63 20.00
N ALA A 137 9.51 -13.81 19.02
CA ALA A 137 10.36 -14.21 17.91
C ALA A 137 11.83 -14.35 18.38
N SER A 138 12.49 -15.40 17.90
CA SER A 138 13.90 -15.69 18.22
C SER A 138 14.85 -14.88 17.33
N PRO A 139 16.14 -14.73 17.73
CA PRO A 139 17.18 -14.27 16.83
C PRO A 139 17.19 -15.03 15.52
N ILE A 140 17.59 -14.35 14.44
CA ILE A 140 17.53 -14.89 13.08
C ILE A 140 18.63 -15.93 12.79
N VAL A 141 19.76 -15.87 13.51
CA VAL A 141 20.94 -16.69 13.28
C VAL A 141 20.62 -18.18 13.45
N GLY A 142 21.10 -19.00 12.53
CA GLY A 142 20.90 -20.46 12.53
C GLY A 142 19.48 -20.92 12.13
N THR A 143 18.65 -20.02 11.59
CA THR A 143 17.26 -20.31 11.25
C THR A 143 17.02 -20.36 9.75
N PRO A 144 15.87 -20.94 9.29
CA PRO A 144 15.46 -20.86 7.89
C PRO A 144 15.38 -19.43 7.34
N ALA A 145 15.13 -18.43 8.20
CA ALA A 145 15.10 -17.03 7.76
C ALA A 145 16.51 -16.50 7.44
N GLU A 146 17.52 -16.88 8.20
CA GLU A 146 18.90 -16.58 7.82
C GLU A 146 19.28 -17.31 6.53
N ALA A 147 19.03 -18.61 6.44
CA ALA A 147 19.29 -19.40 5.25
C ALA A 147 18.69 -18.74 4.00
N TYR A 148 17.41 -18.31 4.10
CA TYR A 148 16.75 -17.56 3.02
C TYR A 148 17.54 -16.33 2.60
N LEU A 149 17.96 -15.47 3.53
CA LEU A 149 18.70 -14.26 3.19
C LEU A 149 20.09 -14.57 2.60
N ARG A 150 20.76 -15.63 3.09
CA ARG A 150 22.03 -16.08 2.54
C ARG A 150 21.88 -16.55 1.09
N THR A 151 20.80 -17.26 0.75
CA THR A 151 20.51 -17.64 -0.65
C THR A 151 20.19 -16.44 -1.55
N ARG A 152 19.87 -15.28 -0.96
CA ARG A 152 19.67 -14.00 -1.66
C ARG A 152 20.96 -13.17 -1.76
N GLY A 153 22.12 -13.75 -1.45
CA GLY A 153 23.42 -13.09 -1.53
C GLY A 153 23.71 -12.11 -0.39
N ILE A 154 22.88 -12.10 0.66
CA ILE A 154 23.11 -11.22 1.82
C ILE A 154 24.11 -11.87 2.75
N THR A 155 25.32 -11.33 2.83
CA THR A 155 26.44 -11.84 3.62
C THR A 155 26.76 -10.98 4.85
N MET A 156 26.28 -9.74 4.87
CA MET A 156 26.48 -8.82 6.00
C MET A 156 25.87 -9.39 7.30
N GLU A 157 26.28 -8.83 8.44
CA GLU A 157 25.61 -9.08 9.71
C GLU A 157 24.14 -8.62 9.61
N LEU A 158 23.22 -9.52 10.02
CA LEU A 158 21.80 -9.25 9.87
C LEU A 158 21.31 -8.30 10.96
N PRO A 159 20.56 -7.24 10.61
CA PRO A 159 20.07 -6.27 11.59
C PRO A 159 19.16 -6.91 12.65
N HIS A 160 19.25 -6.42 13.89
CA HIS A 160 18.39 -6.86 15.00
C HIS A 160 16.89 -6.61 14.77
N THR A 161 16.55 -5.80 13.77
CA THR A 161 15.18 -5.59 13.28
C THR A 161 14.62 -6.76 12.48
N LEU A 162 15.41 -7.83 12.30
CA LEU A 162 15.02 -9.08 11.69
C LEU A 162 15.08 -10.21 12.71
N ARG A 163 14.00 -10.98 12.81
CA ARG A 163 13.85 -12.12 13.70
C ARG A 163 13.21 -13.29 12.98
N PHE A 164 13.16 -14.43 13.66
CA PHE A 164 12.54 -15.66 13.18
C PHE A 164 11.40 -16.09 14.10
N ALA A 165 10.31 -16.60 13.50
CA ALA A 165 9.26 -17.27 14.25
C ALA A 165 8.59 -18.36 13.38
N ARG A 166 7.96 -19.35 14.04
CA ARG A 166 7.01 -20.23 13.38
C ARG A 166 5.60 -19.70 13.59
N LEU A 167 4.95 -19.28 12.51
CA LEU A 167 3.66 -18.59 12.54
C LEU A 167 2.62 -19.36 11.72
N ARG A 168 1.36 -19.28 12.14
CA ARG A 168 0.25 -19.76 11.31
C ARG A 168 0.08 -18.85 10.09
N TYR A 169 0.01 -19.48 8.93
CA TYR A 169 -0.49 -18.79 7.75
C TYR A 169 -2.02 -18.65 7.88
N PRO A 170 -2.65 -17.55 7.42
CA PRO A 170 -4.10 -17.42 7.47
C PRO A 170 -4.81 -18.63 6.87
N GLN A 171 -5.81 -19.15 7.57
CA GLN A 171 -6.62 -20.31 7.19
C GLN A 171 -5.90 -21.68 7.27
N GLU A 172 -4.65 -21.75 7.68
CA GLU A 172 -3.94 -23.00 7.93
C GLU A 172 -3.89 -23.35 9.43
N GLN A 173 -3.79 -24.64 9.74
CA GLN A 173 -3.62 -25.13 11.12
C GLN A 173 -2.15 -25.14 11.52
N ASP A 174 -1.27 -25.50 10.60
CA ASP A 174 0.15 -25.67 10.86
C ASP A 174 0.91 -24.34 10.90
N ARG A 175 2.03 -24.37 11.62
CA ARG A 175 2.94 -23.23 11.71
C ARG A 175 4.06 -23.40 10.71
N ARG A 176 4.29 -22.37 9.90
CA ARG A 176 5.38 -22.28 8.94
C ARG A 176 6.51 -21.40 9.46
N PRO A 177 7.77 -21.67 9.07
CA PRO A 177 8.86 -20.72 9.26
C PRO A 177 8.50 -19.36 8.69
N ALA A 178 8.88 -18.30 9.39
CA ALA A 178 8.68 -16.94 8.91
C ALA A 178 9.85 -16.03 9.33
N LEU A 179 10.36 -15.29 8.38
CA LEU A 179 11.17 -14.11 8.62
C LEU A 179 10.23 -13.01 9.12
N VAL A 180 10.51 -12.46 10.28
CA VAL A 180 9.74 -11.39 10.91
C VAL A 180 10.60 -10.13 10.93
N ALA A 181 10.17 -9.11 10.20
CA ALA A 181 10.82 -7.81 10.16
C ALA A 181 10.01 -6.79 10.96
N ALA A 182 10.66 -6.08 11.88
CA ALA A 182 10.06 -5.02 12.67
C ALA A 182 9.75 -3.82 11.78
N VAL A 183 8.51 -3.32 11.84
CA VAL A 183 8.14 -2.03 11.25
C VAL A 183 8.05 -1.02 12.38
N CYS A 184 8.91 -0.02 12.33
CA CYS A 184 9.01 1.03 13.33
C CYS A 184 8.60 2.38 12.74
N ASP A 185 8.13 3.29 13.58
CA ASP A 185 7.92 4.68 13.19
C ASP A 185 9.26 5.47 13.13
N ALA A 186 9.17 6.76 12.81
CA ALA A 186 10.36 7.61 12.63
C ALA A 186 11.23 7.79 13.89
N VAL A 187 10.69 7.50 15.08
CA VAL A 187 11.43 7.57 16.35
C VAL A 187 11.93 6.20 16.81
N GLY A 188 11.58 5.12 16.09
CA GLY A 188 12.06 3.76 16.36
C GLY A 188 11.08 2.88 17.13
N ASP A 189 9.87 3.35 17.43
CA ASP A 189 8.87 2.56 18.15
C ASP A 189 8.21 1.52 17.23
N LEU A 190 8.12 0.27 17.72
CA LEU A 190 7.51 -0.83 17.00
C LEU A 190 5.99 -0.60 16.82
N THR A 191 5.57 -0.41 15.59
CA THR A 191 4.16 -0.19 15.22
C THR A 191 3.51 -1.38 14.53
N GLY A 192 4.32 -2.22 13.87
CA GLY A 192 3.87 -3.39 13.15
C GLY A 192 5.02 -4.33 12.82
N ILE A 193 4.71 -5.39 12.10
CA ILE A 193 5.68 -6.33 11.56
C ILE A 193 5.33 -6.69 10.12
N GLN A 194 6.32 -7.03 9.32
CA GLN A 194 6.16 -7.75 8.07
C GLN A 194 6.66 -9.18 8.25
N ARG A 195 5.89 -10.16 7.78
CA ARG A 195 6.20 -11.59 7.86
C ARG A 195 6.38 -12.12 6.45
N THR A 196 7.53 -12.73 6.18
CA THR A 196 7.77 -13.47 4.94
C THR A 196 7.73 -14.95 5.28
N PHE A 197 6.75 -15.69 4.77
CA PHE A 197 6.59 -17.11 5.03
C PHE A 197 7.56 -17.93 4.19
N LEU A 198 8.17 -18.92 4.84
CA LEU A 198 9.26 -19.72 4.30
C LEU A 198 8.96 -21.21 4.43
N THR A 199 9.71 -22.00 3.70
CA THR A 199 9.85 -23.44 3.89
C THR A 199 10.93 -23.74 4.94
N ASP A 200 10.98 -24.96 5.45
CA ASP A 200 11.99 -25.38 6.44
C ASP A 200 13.43 -25.33 5.90
N ASP A 201 13.60 -25.44 4.59
CA ASP A 201 14.89 -25.31 3.91
C ASP A 201 15.25 -23.87 3.48
N GLY A 202 14.50 -22.88 3.97
CA GLY A 202 14.81 -21.45 3.76
C GLY A 202 14.46 -20.90 2.37
N ARG A 203 13.46 -21.45 1.69
CA ARG A 203 12.90 -20.86 0.46
C ARG A 203 11.58 -20.13 0.77
N LYS A 204 11.12 -19.26 -0.12
CA LYS A 204 9.76 -18.69 0.00
C LYS A 204 8.73 -19.81 -0.05
N ALA A 205 7.76 -19.78 0.88
CA ALA A 205 6.65 -20.73 0.89
C ALA A 205 5.78 -20.57 -0.36
N ASP A 206 5.25 -21.68 -0.86
CA ASP A 206 4.26 -21.67 -1.93
C ASP A 206 2.88 -21.41 -1.33
N VAL A 207 2.54 -20.12 -1.22
CA VAL A 207 1.30 -19.61 -0.65
C VAL A 207 0.85 -18.39 -1.45
N PRO A 208 -0.46 -18.07 -1.50
CA PRO A 208 -0.98 -16.96 -2.29
C PRO A 208 -0.29 -15.62 -2.03
N GLU A 209 -0.02 -15.30 -0.77
CA GLU A 209 0.68 -14.07 -0.37
C GLU A 209 1.82 -14.42 0.58
N VAL A 210 3.02 -14.53 0.05
CA VAL A 210 4.21 -14.93 0.83
C VAL A 210 4.61 -13.87 1.86
N LYS A 211 4.28 -12.59 1.64
CA LYS A 211 4.57 -11.46 2.54
C LYS A 211 3.27 -10.89 3.11
N LEU A 212 3.12 -10.92 4.43
CA LEU A 212 1.96 -10.39 5.14
C LEU A 212 2.38 -9.42 6.24
N SER A 213 1.75 -8.25 6.25
CA SER A 213 1.92 -7.27 7.32
C SER A 213 0.93 -7.49 8.46
N LEU A 214 1.29 -7.07 9.68
CA LEU A 214 0.43 -7.08 10.86
C LEU A 214 0.72 -5.84 11.71
N GLY A 215 -0.32 -5.22 12.26
CA GLY A 215 -0.21 -3.97 13.01
C GLY A 215 -0.27 -2.74 12.09
N ARG A 216 0.17 -1.60 12.60
CA ARG A 216 0.21 -0.35 11.85
C ARG A 216 1.54 -0.26 11.08
N VAL A 217 1.50 -0.50 9.78
CA VAL A 217 2.69 -0.40 8.91
C VAL A 217 2.72 0.89 8.09
N ALA A 218 1.58 1.58 7.94
CA ALA A 218 1.53 2.87 7.27
C ALA A 218 2.29 3.92 8.07
N GLY A 219 3.13 4.69 7.42
CA GLY A 219 4.05 5.65 8.03
C GLY A 219 5.35 5.02 8.56
N GLY A 220 5.35 3.73 8.84
CA GLY A 220 6.53 3.03 9.37
C GLY A 220 7.49 2.50 8.31
N ALA A 221 8.63 2.03 8.79
CA ALA A 221 9.67 1.40 7.98
C ALA A 221 10.37 0.25 8.72
N ILE A 222 10.89 -0.72 7.96
CA ILE A 222 11.88 -1.67 8.47
C ILE A 222 13.23 -0.98 8.43
N GLN A 223 13.77 -0.68 9.60
CA GLN A 223 14.99 0.12 9.74
C GLN A 223 16.21 -0.81 9.77
N LEU A 224 16.99 -0.84 8.69
CA LEU A 224 18.23 -1.63 8.59
C LEU A 224 19.45 -0.86 9.12
N GLY A 225 19.23 0.26 9.73
CA GLY A 225 20.23 1.12 10.37
C GLY A 225 19.58 2.35 10.99
N PRO A 226 20.36 3.16 11.73
CA PRO A 226 19.84 4.34 12.42
C PRO A 226 19.37 5.43 11.45
N PRO A 227 18.52 6.37 11.91
CA PRO A 227 18.20 7.55 11.12
C PRO A 227 19.45 8.39 10.85
N VAL A 228 19.60 8.86 9.60
CA VAL A 228 20.77 9.63 9.14
C VAL A 228 20.34 10.79 8.24
N ALA A 229 21.22 11.79 8.09
CA ALA A 229 20.94 12.97 7.27
C ALA A 229 20.71 12.66 5.78
N SER A 230 21.33 11.60 5.26
CA SER A 230 21.11 11.12 3.89
C SER A 230 20.79 9.62 3.94
N LEU A 231 19.51 9.31 3.79
CA LEU A 231 18.95 7.97 3.96
C LEU A 231 18.66 7.33 2.59
N VAL A 232 18.91 6.05 2.49
CA VAL A 232 18.43 5.23 1.37
C VAL A 232 17.09 4.60 1.76
N VAL A 233 16.12 4.59 0.85
CA VAL A 233 14.82 3.93 1.06
C VAL A 233 14.52 2.99 -0.10
N THR A 234 13.90 1.83 0.20
CA THR A 234 13.51 0.83 -0.80
C THR A 234 12.10 0.32 -0.54
N GLU A 235 11.52 -0.35 -1.52
CA GLU A 235 10.25 -1.04 -1.38
C GLU A 235 10.42 -2.40 -0.73
N GLY A 236 11.33 -3.22 -1.24
CA GLY A 236 11.57 -4.60 -0.86
C GLY A 236 12.66 -4.76 0.19
N LEU A 237 12.47 -5.74 1.11
CA LEU A 237 13.46 -6.04 2.14
C LEU A 237 14.76 -6.57 1.53
N GLU A 238 14.67 -7.41 0.51
CA GLU A 238 15.81 -8.00 -0.17
C GLU A 238 16.69 -6.93 -0.83
N ASP A 239 16.06 -5.93 -1.49
CA ASP A 239 16.75 -4.79 -2.09
C ASP A 239 17.34 -3.87 -1.03
N GLY A 240 16.59 -3.65 0.05
CA GLY A 240 17.08 -2.87 1.18
C GLY A 240 18.35 -3.45 1.79
N LEU A 241 18.37 -4.76 2.01
CA LEU A 241 19.56 -5.46 2.53
C LEU A 241 20.71 -5.45 1.52
N THR A 242 20.41 -5.64 0.23
CA THR A 242 21.40 -5.56 -0.85
C THR A 242 22.08 -4.19 -0.85
N LEU A 243 21.29 -3.12 -0.81
CA LEU A 243 21.84 -1.76 -0.81
C LEU A 243 22.56 -1.43 0.49
N ALA A 244 22.06 -1.91 1.64
CA ALA A 244 22.77 -1.74 2.93
C ALA A 244 24.14 -2.39 2.89
N GLN A 245 24.23 -3.62 2.36
CA GLN A 245 25.48 -4.37 2.18
C GLN A 245 26.42 -3.68 1.19
N ALA A 246 25.93 -3.32 0.01
CA ALA A 246 26.76 -2.76 -1.05
C ALA A 246 27.29 -1.36 -0.74
N LEU A 247 26.49 -0.54 -0.08
CA LEU A 247 26.82 0.86 0.20
C LEU A 247 27.42 1.09 1.58
N GLY A 248 27.28 0.14 2.51
CA GLY A 248 27.66 0.33 3.92
C GLY A 248 26.87 1.46 4.60
N ARG A 249 25.62 1.69 4.20
CA ARG A 249 24.80 2.83 4.62
C ARG A 249 23.51 2.39 5.29
N SER A 250 22.93 3.29 6.07
CA SER A 250 21.59 3.09 6.61
C SER A 250 20.55 3.05 5.49
N VAL A 251 19.70 2.01 5.52
CA VAL A 251 18.59 1.82 4.58
C VAL A 251 17.31 1.56 5.35
N TRP A 252 16.25 2.21 4.96
CA TRP A 252 14.92 1.96 5.49
C TRP A 252 14.03 1.38 4.38
N VAL A 253 13.28 0.34 4.73
CA VAL A 253 12.44 -0.40 3.78
C VAL A 253 10.97 -0.16 4.08
N SER A 254 10.18 0.17 3.07
CA SER A 254 8.73 0.25 3.22
C SER A 254 8.13 -1.15 3.34
N ALA A 255 7.00 -1.28 4.00
CA ALA A 255 6.33 -2.58 4.11
C ALA A 255 5.41 -2.85 2.90
N GLY A 256 5.85 -2.50 1.69
CA GLY A 256 5.16 -2.69 0.41
C GLY A 256 5.06 -1.42 -0.43
N THR A 257 4.79 -1.58 -1.73
CA THR A 257 4.76 -0.53 -2.77
C THR A 257 3.91 0.68 -2.38
N ALA A 258 2.69 0.45 -1.89
CA ALA A 258 1.77 1.51 -1.48
C ALA A 258 2.23 2.26 -0.22
N MET A 259 3.21 1.73 0.51
CA MET A 259 3.71 2.32 1.76
C MET A 259 4.89 3.27 1.53
N LEU A 260 5.66 3.08 0.44
CA LEU A 260 6.86 3.87 0.17
C LEU A 260 6.60 5.39 0.16
N PRO A 261 5.60 5.94 -0.54
CA PRO A 261 5.29 7.37 -0.49
C PRO A 261 4.69 7.85 0.85
N ARG A 262 4.34 6.93 1.73
CA ARG A 262 3.73 7.23 3.04
C ARG A 262 4.71 7.11 4.20
N MET A 263 5.96 6.72 3.94
CA MET A 263 6.98 6.61 5.00
C MET A 263 7.20 7.95 5.70
N GLU A 264 7.11 7.94 7.00
CA GLU A 264 7.49 9.05 7.85
C GLU A 264 8.97 8.90 8.20
N LEU A 265 9.77 9.89 7.84
CA LEU A 265 11.21 9.87 8.03
C LEU A 265 11.59 10.78 9.18
N ALA A 266 12.60 10.38 9.94
CA ALA A 266 13.13 11.16 11.06
C ALA A 266 13.52 12.59 10.63
N ASP A 267 13.36 13.55 11.52
CA ASP A 267 13.63 14.97 11.25
C ASP A 267 15.09 15.25 10.84
N ILE A 268 16.01 14.43 11.28
CA ILE A 268 17.43 14.54 10.88
C ILE A 268 17.62 14.25 9.38
N THR A 269 16.73 13.52 8.72
CA THR A 269 16.85 13.13 7.33
C THR A 269 16.54 14.31 6.41
N ARG A 270 17.57 14.83 5.74
CA ARG A 270 17.51 15.97 4.80
C ARG A 270 17.55 15.55 3.34
N ALA A 271 18.11 14.39 3.07
CA ALA A 271 18.22 13.83 1.72
C ALA A 271 17.78 12.38 1.70
N VAL A 272 17.10 11.99 0.62
CA VAL A 272 16.59 10.63 0.41
C VAL A 272 17.08 10.13 -0.94
N VAL A 273 17.62 8.92 -0.94
CA VAL A 273 17.89 8.16 -2.18
C VAL A 273 16.89 7.02 -2.25
N ILE A 274 16.02 7.03 -3.24
CA ILE A 274 15.02 5.98 -3.44
C ILE A 274 15.64 4.91 -4.33
N GLY A 275 15.84 3.69 -3.81
CA GLY A 275 16.15 2.50 -4.60
C GLY A 275 14.86 1.98 -5.21
N ALA A 276 14.67 2.23 -6.50
CA ALA A 276 13.48 1.82 -7.25
C ALA A 276 13.70 0.47 -7.92
N ASP A 277 12.66 -0.37 -7.99
CA ASP A 277 12.66 -1.54 -8.84
C ASP A 277 12.69 -1.12 -10.32
N GLY A 278 13.31 -1.93 -11.17
CA GLY A 278 13.50 -1.63 -12.59
C GLY A 278 12.26 -1.88 -13.46
N ASP A 279 11.11 -2.20 -12.86
CA ASP A 279 9.85 -2.43 -13.56
C ASP A 279 8.92 -1.20 -13.53
N ALA A 280 7.88 -1.20 -14.41
CA ALA A 280 6.97 -0.06 -14.53
C ALA A 280 6.21 0.26 -13.23
N PRO A 281 5.70 -0.70 -12.44
CA PRO A 281 5.11 -0.43 -11.13
C PRO A 281 6.08 0.21 -10.14
N GLY A 282 7.32 -0.28 -10.07
CA GLY A 282 8.38 0.26 -9.21
C GLY A 282 8.73 1.71 -9.56
N GLU A 283 8.81 2.03 -10.86
CA GLU A 283 9.03 3.39 -11.34
C GLU A 283 7.91 4.35 -10.91
N VAL A 284 6.66 3.93 -11.03
CA VAL A 284 5.50 4.73 -10.58
C VAL A 284 5.54 4.95 -9.07
N ALA A 285 5.87 3.93 -8.29
CA ALA A 285 5.98 4.03 -6.83
C ALA A 285 7.11 4.98 -6.42
N ALA A 286 8.28 4.86 -7.05
CA ALA A 286 9.43 5.71 -6.79
C ALA A 286 9.14 7.18 -7.10
N ASN A 287 8.48 7.48 -8.21
CA ASN A 287 8.09 8.84 -8.56
C ASN A 287 7.08 9.43 -7.58
N LYS A 288 6.06 8.65 -7.16
CA LYS A 288 5.12 9.07 -6.12
C LYS A 288 5.83 9.37 -4.79
N ALA A 289 6.78 8.51 -4.40
CA ALA A 289 7.57 8.70 -3.19
C ALA A 289 8.48 9.92 -3.30
N ALA A 290 9.10 10.14 -4.47
CA ALA A 290 9.93 11.32 -4.70
C ALA A 290 9.14 12.62 -4.53
N HIS A 291 7.93 12.69 -5.09
CA HIS A 291 7.04 13.84 -4.89
C HIS A 291 6.68 14.03 -3.41
N ALA A 292 6.31 12.95 -2.71
CA ALA A 292 5.94 13.01 -1.30
C ALA A 292 7.09 13.52 -0.43
N PHE A 293 8.30 12.99 -0.59
CA PHE A 293 9.47 13.41 0.19
C PHE A 293 9.94 14.83 -0.17
N THR A 294 9.86 15.23 -1.43
CA THR A 294 10.17 16.59 -1.87
C THR A 294 9.19 17.61 -1.27
N ALA A 295 7.90 17.27 -1.21
CA ALA A 295 6.88 18.12 -0.58
C ALA A 295 7.15 18.38 0.92
N THR A 296 7.93 17.51 1.58
CA THR A 296 8.38 17.68 2.97
C THR A 296 9.73 18.40 3.09
N GLY A 297 10.22 19.02 2.00
CA GLY A 297 11.47 19.81 1.97
C GLY A 297 12.76 18.99 1.88
N ARG A 298 12.69 17.70 1.57
CA ARG A 298 13.86 16.83 1.43
C ARG A 298 14.43 16.85 0.02
N LYS A 299 15.76 16.73 -0.09
CA LYS A 299 16.40 16.51 -1.41
C LYS A 299 16.23 15.04 -1.78
N VAL A 300 15.74 14.77 -2.99
CA VAL A 300 15.43 13.40 -3.43
C VAL A 300 16.21 13.04 -4.69
N ARG A 301 16.71 11.80 -4.72
CA ARG A 301 17.27 11.14 -5.92
C ARG A 301 16.65 9.76 -6.04
N ILE A 302 16.47 9.29 -7.29
CA ILE A 302 16.05 7.92 -7.58
C ILE A 302 17.26 7.18 -8.14
N MET A 303 17.57 6.03 -7.56
CA MET A 303 18.60 5.09 -8.01
C MET A 303 17.91 3.84 -8.55
N ARG A 304 18.44 3.28 -9.62
CA ARG A 304 17.90 2.11 -10.30
C ARG A 304 18.96 1.03 -10.42
N PRO A 305 18.57 -0.25 -10.50
CA PRO A 305 19.50 -1.30 -10.87
C PRO A 305 20.04 -1.08 -12.28
N SER A 306 21.13 -1.72 -12.61
CA SER A 306 21.71 -1.68 -13.96
C SER A 306 20.72 -2.22 -15.01
N PRO A 307 20.75 -1.72 -16.25
CA PRO A 307 19.86 -2.20 -17.31
C PRO A 307 19.88 -3.72 -17.47
N GLY A 308 18.69 -4.33 -17.54
CA GLY A 308 18.50 -5.78 -17.66
C GLY A 308 18.34 -6.50 -16.31
N PHE A 309 18.33 -5.79 -15.18
CA PHE A 309 17.98 -6.36 -13.89
C PHE A 309 16.65 -5.77 -13.40
N LYS A 310 15.83 -6.65 -12.82
CA LYS A 310 14.52 -6.26 -12.30
C LYS A 310 14.62 -5.39 -11.05
N ASP A 311 15.52 -5.75 -10.16
CA ASP A 311 15.72 -5.13 -8.85
C ASP A 311 17.20 -5.25 -8.43
N PHE A 312 17.59 -4.60 -7.34
CA PHE A 312 18.99 -4.62 -6.85
C PHE A 312 19.43 -5.98 -6.35
N ASN A 313 18.50 -6.77 -5.82
CA ASN A 313 18.84 -8.13 -5.40
C ASN A 313 19.08 -9.06 -6.61
N ALA A 314 18.31 -8.90 -7.69
CA ALA A 314 18.57 -9.60 -8.95
C ALA A 314 19.92 -9.21 -9.53
N GLU A 315 20.31 -7.94 -9.46
CA GLU A 315 21.63 -7.45 -9.88
C GLU A 315 22.76 -8.08 -9.04
N LEU A 316 22.63 -8.09 -7.71
CA LEU A 316 23.57 -8.74 -6.81
C LEU A 316 23.74 -10.23 -7.14
N MET A 317 22.66 -10.89 -7.46
CA MET A 317 22.62 -12.33 -7.79
C MET A 317 23.01 -12.64 -9.23
N GLY A 318 23.20 -11.63 -10.08
CA GLY A 318 23.49 -11.81 -11.52
C GLY A 318 22.30 -12.38 -12.32
N VAL A 319 21.07 -12.29 -11.79
CA VAL A 319 19.85 -12.82 -12.42
C VAL A 319 19.19 -11.73 -13.26
N ARG A 320 19.35 -11.82 -14.57
CA ARG A 320 18.73 -10.88 -15.51
C ARG A 320 17.24 -11.17 -15.71
N ALA A 321 16.46 -10.10 -16.01
CA ALA A 321 15.03 -10.17 -16.30
C ALA A 321 14.74 -10.74 -17.69
#